data_8e074ec691840cc24d2297eec5cad1bd
#
_entry.id   8e074ec691840cc24d2297eec5cad1bd
#
_cell.length_a   1.000
_cell.length_b   1.000
_cell.length_c   1.000
_cell.angle_alpha   90.00
_cell.angle_beta   90.00
_cell.angle_gamma   90.00
#
_symmetry.space_group_name_H-M   'P 1'
#
loop_
_entity.id
_entity.type
_entity.pdbx_description
1 polymer ?
#
loop_
_entity_poly.entity_id
_entity_poly.type
_entity_poly.pdbx_seq_one_letter_code
_entity_poly.pdbx_strand_id
1 'polypeptide(L)'
;MLWTDKYRPKTLDEVVGNNKEKALIQKWVDNWKAGNPQKPLLLVGPPGIGKTTLAQAIAREFSEYIELNASDKRSQDVIKSTIGESSSSKSLFGDDYKLLILDEVDGIHGTNDRGGVRAIGDIIKKAKHPMILIANDFYSKRIASLKTKCDVLKMSKVRSPSINKLLKQIAINEGIKANPAALKELAKKSNGDMRSAINTFQALANQNEVLELSDIENITTKDDRSTIINGVTAVLKSKNPNHVKKALMVEEDPTLVMEYIAENIPREYTKKK
;
A
#
# COMPACT_ATOMS: atom_id res chain seq x y z
N MET A 1 -5.54 6.16 -19.41
CA MET A 1 -4.43 6.16 -18.43
C MET A 1 -5.03 6.21 -17.03
N LEU A 2 -4.53 5.42 -16.09
CA LEU A 2 -5.02 5.48 -14.70
C LEU A 2 -4.56 6.79 -14.04
N TRP A 3 -5.46 7.42 -13.28
CA TRP A 3 -5.11 8.65 -12.57
C TRP A 3 -4.10 8.42 -11.45
N THR A 4 -4.08 7.24 -10.86
CA THR A 4 -3.02 6.83 -9.91
C THR A 4 -1.62 6.88 -10.52
N ASP A 5 -1.48 6.70 -11.83
CA ASP A 5 -0.20 6.80 -12.52
C ASP A 5 0.05 8.22 -13.04
N LYS A 6 -0.99 8.87 -13.60
CA LYS A 6 -0.93 10.24 -14.13
C LYS A 6 -0.55 11.26 -13.04
N TYR A 7 -1.11 11.12 -11.83
CA TYR A 7 -0.90 12.00 -10.69
C TYR A 7 0.07 11.44 -9.66
N ARG A 8 0.89 10.48 -10.06
CA ARG A 8 1.92 9.93 -9.19
C ARG A 8 2.97 11.00 -8.87
N PRO A 9 3.22 11.30 -7.59
CA PRO A 9 4.26 12.23 -7.17
C PRO A 9 5.62 11.90 -7.78
N LYS A 10 6.32 12.91 -8.24
CA LYS A 10 7.66 12.79 -8.84
C LYS A 10 8.75 13.18 -7.87
N THR A 11 8.43 14.01 -6.89
CA THR A 11 9.34 14.49 -5.85
C THR A 11 8.82 14.18 -4.47
N LEU A 12 9.68 14.21 -3.47
CA LEU A 12 9.32 13.98 -2.08
C LEU A 12 8.31 15.01 -1.58
N ASP A 13 8.41 16.25 -2.04
CA ASP A 13 7.51 17.34 -1.65
C ASP A 13 6.09 17.15 -2.17
N GLU A 14 5.93 16.59 -3.36
CA GLU A 14 4.62 16.28 -3.95
C GLU A 14 3.88 15.15 -3.22
N VAL A 15 4.60 14.32 -2.46
CA VAL A 15 3.96 13.24 -1.69
C VAL A 15 3.10 13.81 -0.57
N VAL A 16 1.83 13.43 -0.58
CA VAL A 16 0.83 13.95 0.36
C VAL A 16 0.93 13.24 1.72
N GLY A 17 0.98 14.02 2.81
CA GLY A 17 1.01 13.49 4.18
C GLY A 17 2.39 13.08 4.68
N ASN A 18 2.43 12.51 5.88
CA ASN A 18 3.64 11.96 6.53
C ASN A 18 4.84 12.93 6.55
N ASN A 19 4.61 14.20 6.86
CA ASN A 19 5.62 15.27 6.75
C ASN A 19 6.83 15.05 7.67
N LYS A 20 6.63 14.46 8.85
CA LYS A 20 7.73 14.14 9.77
C LYS A 20 8.64 13.08 9.17
N GLU A 21 8.05 12.02 8.64
CA GLU A 21 8.74 10.91 8.00
C GLU A 21 9.48 11.40 6.74
N LYS A 22 8.84 12.27 5.94
CA LYS A 22 9.50 12.90 4.77
C LYS A 22 10.74 13.69 5.15
N ALA A 23 10.71 14.46 6.23
CA ALA A 23 11.88 15.21 6.70
C ALA A 23 13.03 14.29 7.14
N LEU A 24 12.72 13.16 7.79
CA LEU A 24 13.73 12.15 8.15
C LEU A 24 14.32 11.47 6.90
N ILE A 25 13.48 11.18 5.93
CA ILE A 25 13.88 10.58 4.66
C ILE A 25 14.79 11.54 3.88
N GLN A 26 14.42 12.83 3.80
CA GLN A 26 15.26 13.84 3.13
C GLN A 26 16.66 13.90 3.74
N LYS A 27 16.73 13.94 5.08
CA LYS A 27 18.01 13.90 5.80
C LYS A 27 18.81 12.62 5.50
N TRP A 28 18.14 11.49 5.37
CA TRP A 28 18.76 10.21 5.02
C TRP A 28 19.32 10.25 3.60
N VAL A 29 18.59 10.82 2.63
CA VAL A 29 19.06 11.02 1.25
C VAL A 29 20.26 11.94 1.21
N ASP A 30 20.21 13.07 1.92
CA ASP A 30 21.29 14.07 1.95
C ASP A 30 22.57 13.46 2.54
N ASN A 31 22.46 12.63 3.57
CA ASN A 31 23.60 11.92 4.16
C ASN A 31 24.25 10.96 3.16
N TRP A 32 23.44 10.18 2.42
CA TRP A 32 23.95 9.30 1.38
C TRP A 32 24.68 10.09 0.28
N LYS A 33 24.10 11.19 -0.20
CA LYS A 33 24.72 12.08 -1.20
C LYS A 33 26.01 12.72 -0.70
N ALA A 34 26.12 12.96 0.60
CA ALA A 34 27.32 13.46 1.23
C ALA A 34 28.40 12.38 1.49
N GLY A 35 28.17 11.13 1.04
CA GLY A 35 29.11 10.03 1.23
C GLY A 35 29.10 9.43 2.64
N ASN A 36 28.04 9.68 3.43
CA ASN A 36 27.87 9.15 4.77
C ASN A 36 26.87 7.98 4.76
N PRO A 37 27.29 6.72 4.71
CA PRO A 37 26.39 5.57 4.66
C PRO A 37 25.44 5.54 5.85
N GLN A 38 24.18 5.25 5.59
CA GLN A 38 23.12 5.14 6.59
C GLN A 38 22.56 3.72 6.60
N LYS A 39 21.88 3.35 7.69
CA LYS A 39 21.10 2.11 7.72
C LYS A 39 19.99 2.15 6.66
N PRO A 40 19.58 0.99 6.13
CA PRO A 40 18.40 0.90 5.28
C PRO A 40 17.17 1.49 5.97
N LEU A 41 16.26 2.09 5.18
CA LEU A 41 14.94 2.50 5.68
C LEU A 41 13.97 1.32 5.58
N LEU A 42 13.14 1.15 6.59
CA LEU A 42 11.98 0.24 6.55
C LEU A 42 10.69 1.06 6.71
N LEU A 43 10.00 1.29 5.58
CA LEU A 43 8.73 2.01 5.54
C LEU A 43 7.60 1.03 5.86
N VAL A 44 6.89 1.26 6.96
CA VAL A 44 5.80 0.37 7.40
C VAL A 44 4.51 1.14 7.59
N GLY A 45 3.40 0.61 7.08
CA GLY A 45 2.08 1.21 7.27
C GLY A 45 1.01 0.56 6.38
N PRO A 46 -0.27 0.92 6.53
CA PRO A 46 -1.36 0.31 5.77
C PRO A 46 -1.15 0.39 4.27
N PRO A 47 -1.80 -0.47 3.46
CA PRO A 47 -1.79 -0.34 2.01
C PRO A 47 -2.44 0.98 1.55
N GLY A 48 -2.13 1.41 0.33
CA GLY A 48 -2.74 2.58 -0.32
C GLY A 48 -2.33 3.96 0.19
N ILE A 49 -1.46 4.07 1.23
CA ILE A 49 -1.02 5.35 1.80
C ILE A 49 0.16 6.00 1.06
N GLY A 50 0.66 5.37 -0.02
CA GLY A 50 1.72 5.93 -0.87
C GLY A 50 3.15 5.53 -0.51
N LYS A 51 3.40 4.41 0.22
CA LYS A 51 4.76 3.96 0.57
C LYS A 51 5.64 3.72 -0.66
N THR A 52 5.15 2.93 -1.62
CA THR A 52 5.86 2.65 -2.87
C THR A 52 6.05 3.92 -3.70
N THR A 53 5.04 4.78 -3.76
CA THR A 53 5.13 6.09 -4.42
C THR A 53 6.21 6.97 -3.80
N LEU A 54 6.30 6.99 -2.47
CA LEU A 54 7.33 7.70 -1.73
C LEU A 54 8.72 7.15 -2.05
N ALA A 55 8.90 5.83 -2.05
CA ALA A 55 10.16 5.19 -2.40
C ALA A 55 10.57 5.51 -3.85
N GLN A 56 9.64 5.52 -4.79
CA GLN A 56 9.89 5.90 -6.18
C GLN A 56 10.20 7.40 -6.34
N ALA A 57 9.61 8.29 -5.55
CA ALA A 57 9.98 9.70 -5.51
C ALA A 57 11.43 9.88 -5.02
N ILE A 58 11.82 9.14 -3.98
CA ILE A 58 13.20 9.10 -3.47
C ILE A 58 14.16 8.55 -4.53
N ALA A 59 13.74 7.53 -5.29
CA ALA A 59 14.57 6.89 -6.30
C ALA A 59 15.07 7.88 -7.36
N ARG A 60 14.30 8.92 -7.64
CA ARG A 60 14.68 9.99 -8.59
C ARG A 60 15.81 10.89 -8.09
N GLU A 61 16.12 10.83 -6.80
CA GLU A 61 17.24 11.53 -6.18
C GLU A 61 18.59 10.82 -6.37
N PHE A 62 18.57 9.59 -6.88
CA PHE A 62 19.75 8.76 -7.18
C PHE A 62 19.91 8.56 -8.69
N SER A 63 21.13 8.32 -9.16
CA SER A 63 21.44 8.13 -10.59
C SER A 63 20.76 6.88 -11.17
N GLU A 64 20.69 5.82 -10.38
CA GLU A 64 20.03 4.56 -10.74
C GLU A 64 19.26 3.98 -9.55
N TYR A 65 18.21 3.25 -9.84
CA TYR A 65 17.50 2.46 -8.83
C TYR A 65 17.03 1.12 -9.38
N ILE A 66 16.86 0.17 -8.49
CA ILE A 66 16.29 -1.15 -8.76
C ILE A 66 15.13 -1.37 -7.82
N GLU A 67 13.95 -1.63 -8.36
CA GLU A 67 12.75 -1.95 -7.61
C GLU A 67 12.36 -3.41 -7.81
N LEU A 68 12.23 -4.15 -6.73
CA LEU A 68 11.90 -5.57 -6.71
C LEU A 68 10.76 -5.82 -5.72
N ASN A 69 9.81 -6.66 -6.11
CA ASN A 69 8.81 -7.17 -5.20
C ASN A 69 9.36 -8.40 -4.48
N ALA A 70 9.56 -8.31 -3.15
CA ALA A 70 10.14 -9.38 -2.34
C ALA A 70 9.23 -10.61 -2.22
N SER A 71 7.93 -10.48 -2.52
CA SER A 71 6.98 -11.59 -2.54
C SER A 71 7.10 -12.47 -3.79
N ASP A 72 7.77 -12.00 -4.86
CA ASP A 72 8.01 -12.77 -6.08
C ASP A 72 9.26 -13.68 -5.91
N LYS A 73 9.10 -14.97 -6.19
CA LYS A 73 10.21 -15.96 -6.13
C LYS A 73 11.35 -15.62 -7.08
N ARG A 74 11.06 -15.04 -8.26
CA ARG A 74 12.07 -14.59 -9.22
C ARG A 74 12.93 -13.46 -8.67
N SER A 75 12.35 -12.59 -7.84
CA SER A 75 13.06 -11.47 -7.22
C SER A 75 14.19 -11.94 -6.28
N GLN A 76 14.08 -13.09 -5.65
CA GLN A 76 15.12 -13.60 -4.75
C GLN A 76 16.44 -13.93 -5.48
N ASP A 77 16.34 -14.51 -6.68
CA ASP A 77 17.51 -14.84 -7.48
C ASP A 77 18.10 -13.56 -8.12
N VAL A 78 17.24 -12.65 -8.57
CA VAL A 78 17.63 -11.31 -9.05
C VAL A 78 18.29 -10.50 -7.93
N ILE A 79 17.75 -10.54 -6.73
CA ILE A 79 18.35 -9.86 -5.57
C ILE A 79 19.77 -10.39 -5.31
N LYS A 80 19.97 -11.71 -5.34
CA LYS A 80 21.27 -12.32 -5.11
C LYS A 80 22.27 -12.00 -6.20
N SER A 81 21.88 -12.08 -7.49
CA SER A 81 22.75 -11.77 -8.62
C SER A 81 23.08 -10.28 -8.70
N THR A 82 22.05 -9.42 -8.61
CA THR A 82 22.21 -7.95 -8.74
C THR A 82 23.04 -7.35 -7.62
N ILE A 83 22.88 -7.84 -6.38
CA ILE A 83 23.65 -7.33 -5.23
C ILE A 83 25.02 -8.00 -5.14
N GLY A 84 25.12 -9.28 -5.54
CA GLY A 84 26.39 -9.99 -5.65
C GLY A 84 27.34 -9.31 -6.64
N GLU A 85 26.82 -8.85 -7.78
CA GLU A 85 27.57 -8.18 -8.81
C GLU A 85 27.75 -6.68 -8.53
N SER A 86 26.73 -5.99 -8.04
CA SER A 86 26.78 -4.54 -7.73
C SER A 86 27.56 -4.21 -6.46
N SER A 87 27.75 -5.15 -5.54
CA SER A 87 28.58 -4.93 -4.34
C SER A 87 30.07 -4.90 -4.61
N SER A 88 30.51 -5.40 -5.77
CA SER A 88 31.92 -5.49 -6.18
C SER A 88 32.30 -4.49 -7.28
N SER A 89 31.36 -3.98 -8.06
CA SER A 89 31.65 -3.01 -9.09
C SER A 89 31.52 -1.57 -8.56
N LYS A 90 32.63 -0.91 -8.28
CA LYS A 90 32.70 0.53 -8.33
C LYS A 90 32.25 0.94 -9.73
N SER A 91 31.29 1.87 -9.82
CA SER A 91 30.93 2.48 -11.10
C SER A 91 32.21 2.93 -11.81
N LEU A 92 32.36 2.59 -13.06
CA LEU A 92 33.49 3.08 -13.89
C LEU A 92 33.49 4.60 -14.09
N PHE A 93 32.42 5.29 -13.66
CA PHE A 93 32.18 6.72 -13.88
C PHE A 93 31.82 7.51 -12.60
N GLY A 94 32.28 7.10 -11.41
CA GLY A 94 32.11 7.89 -10.19
C GLY A 94 31.41 7.12 -9.05
N ASP A 95 31.42 7.74 -7.87
CA ASP A 95 30.84 7.17 -6.62
C ASP A 95 29.30 7.26 -6.57
N ASP A 96 28.62 7.03 -7.67
CA ASP A 96 27.17 7.13 -7.74
C ASP A 96 26.50 5.94 -7.05
N TYR A 97 25.74 6.23 -6.00
CA TYR A 97 24.97 5.21 -5.29
C TYR A 97 23.74 4.79 -6.08
N LYS A 98 23.50 3.48 -6.16
CA LYS A 98 22.26 2.90 -6.70
C LYS A 98 21.28 2.64 -5.57
N LEU A 99 20.04 3.13 -5.66
CA LEU A 99 19.01 2.84 -4.68
C LEU A 99 18.38 1.47 -4.94
N LEU A 100 18.30 0.64 -3.90
CA LEU A 100 17.57 -0.60 -3.95
C LEU A 100 16.23 -0.48 -3.18
N ILE A 101 15.12 -0.76 -3.86
CA ILE A 101 13.78 -0.78 -3.28
C ILE A 101 13.29 -2.23 -3.24
N LEU A 102 12.96 -2.72 -2.04
CA LEU A 102 12.35 -4.02 -1.82
C LEU A 102 10.93 -3.83 -1.30
N ASP A 103 9.94 -4.04 -2.17
CA ASP A 103 8.53 -3.90 -1.80
C ASP A 103 7.95 -5.22 -1.29
N GLU A 104 6.90 -5.12 -0.45
CA GLU A 104 6.17 -6.25 0.15
C GLU A 104 7.06 -7.26 0.89
N VAL A 105 8.05 -6.79 1.67
CA VAL A 105 8.96 -7.69 2.41
C VAL A 105 8.25 -8.53 3.49
N ASP A 106 7.05 -8.19 3.89
CA ASP A 106 6.16 -8.96 4.77
C ASP A 106 5.31 -9.99 4.03
N GLY A 107 5.25 -9.92 2.70
CA GLY A 107 4.53 -10.86 1.82
C GLY A 107 5.29 -12.14 1.47
N ILE A 108 6.51 -12.31 1.93
CA ILE A 108 7.32 -13.51 1.68
C ILE A 108 6.64 -14.74 2.31
N HIS A 109 6.20 -15.71 1.50
CA HIS A 109 5.42 -16.88 1.93
C HIS A 109 6.19 -18.20 1.74
N GLY A 110 6.07 -19.11 2.73
CA GLY A 110 6.46 -20.53 2.61
C GLY A 110 7.45 -21.06 3.67
N THR A 111 7.48 -22.37 3.83
CA THR A 111 8.43 -23.09 4.71
C THR A 111 9.89 -22.99 4.22
N ASN A 112 10.08 -22.72 2.94
CA ASN A 112 11.39 -22.44 2.33
C ASN A 112 11.85 -20.98 2.54
N ASP A 113 10.97 -20.09 3.03
CA ASP A 113 11.17 -18.63 3.09
C ASP A 113 11.91 -18.13 4.34
N ARG A 114 12.26 -19.02 5.27
CA ARG A 114 13.32 -18.67 6.24
C ARG A 114 14.62 -18.26 5.53
N GLY A 115 14.80 -18.72 4.27
CA GLY A 115 15.85 -18.28 3.37
C GLY A 115 15.69 -16.85 2.85
N GLY A 116 14.48 -16.39 2.50
CA GLY A 116 14.24 -15.09 1.89
C GLY A 116 14.52 -13.92 2.82
N VAL A 117 13.93 -13.91 4.01
CA VAL A 117 14.19 -12.85 5.02
C VAL A 117 15.64 -12.88 5.50
N ARG A 118 16.22 -14.09 5.64
CA ARG A 118 17.63 -14.25 6.00
C ARG A 118 18.54 -13.71 4.88
N ALA A 119 18.22 -13.99 3.61
CA ALA A 119 18.92 -13.47 2.45
C ALA A 119 18.88 -11.93 2.43
N ILE A 120 17.70 -11.31 2.61
CA ILE A 120 17.58 -9.84 2.74
C ILE A 120 18.45 -9.34 3.90
N GLY A 121 18.43 -10.03 5.04
CA GLY A 121 19.27 -9.68 6.18
C GLY A 121 20.78 -9.76 5.93
N ASP A 122 21.22 -10.69 5.10
CA ASP A 122 22.62 -10.84 4.69
C ASP A 122 23.02 -9.81 3.64
N ILE A 123 22.08 -9.45 2.77
CA ILE A 123 22.21 -8.36 1.81
C ILE A 123 22.39 -7.03 2.52
N ILE A 124 21.54 -6.71 3.51
CA ILE A 124 21.66 -5.50 4.31
C ILE A 124 23.05 -5.36 4.94
N LYS A 125 23.64 -6.47 5.40
CA LYS A 125 24.99 -6.46 5.99
C LYS A 125 26.11 -6.17 4.99
N LYS A 126 25.91 -6.58 3.73
CA LYS A 126 26.90 -6.49 2.66
C LYS A 126 26.70 -5.25 1.77
N ALA A 127 25.51 -4.67 1.79
CA ALA A 127 25.15 -3.57 0.90
C ALA A 127 25.95 -2.31 1.22
N LYS A 128 26.60 -1.79 0.19
CA LYS A 128 27.28 -0.49 0.19
C LYS A 128 26.40 0.61 -0.43
N HIS A 129 25.17 0.28 -0.75
CA HIS A 129 24.21 1.12 -1.45
C HIS A 129 23.00 1.44 -0.57
N PRO A 130 22.32 2.57 -0.78
CA PRO A 130 21.10 2.92 -0.09
C PRO A 130 20.00 1.89 -0.36
N MET A 131 19.25 1.53 0.68
CA MET A 131 18.16 0.55 0.57
C MET A 131 16.90 1.05 1.25
N ILE A 132 15.76 0.83 0.60
CA ILE A 132 14.42 1.05 1.14
C ILE A 132 13.65 -0.26 1.11
N LEU A 133 13.15 -0.68 2.25
CA LEU A 133 12.27 -1.83 2.39
C LEU A 133 10.85 -1.34 2.70
N ILE A 134 9.84 -1.99 2.13
CA ILE A 134 8.44 -1.61 2.31
C ILE A 134 7.66 -2.80 2.84
N ALA A 135 6.87 -2.56 3.90
CA ALA A 135 5.98 -3.55 4.50
C ALA A 135 4.60 -2.95 4.80
N ASN A 136 3.56 -3.77 4.78
CA ASN A 136 2.21 -3.35 5.10
C ASN A 136 1.88 -3.53 6.59
N ASP A 137 2.38 -4.59 7.22
CA ASP A 137 2.10 -4.92 8.62
C ASP A 137 3.34 -4.78 9.50
N PHE A 138 3.29 -3.79 10.41
CA PHE A 138 4.35 -3.60 11.41
C PHE A 138 4.50 -4.80 12.37
N TYR A 139 3.42 -5.48 12.69
CA TYR A 139 3.43 -6.57 13.67
C TYR A 139 3.78 -7.93 13.06
N SER A 140 3.95 -8.01 11.76
CA SER A 140 4.39 -9.22 11.08
C SER A 140 5.68 -9.77 11.71
N LYS A 141 5.64 -11.04 12.15
CA LYS A 141 6.81 -11.76 12.67
C LYS A 141 7.92 -11.91 11.62
N ARG A 142 7.56 -11.85 10.34
CA ARG A 142 8.49 -12.01 9.22
C ARG A 142 9.51 -10.88 9.14
N ILE A 143 9.10 -9.64 9.41
CA ILE A 143 10.00 -8.47 9.38
C ILE A 143 10.70 -8.20 10.72
N ALA A 144 10.48 -9.02 11.75
CA ALA A 144 11.03 -8.78 13.09
C ALA A 144 12.57 -8.65 13.08
N SER A 145 13.25 -9.51 12.31
CA SER A 145 14.71 -9.46 12.17
C SER A 145 15.22 -8.30 11.30
N LEU A 146 14.37 -7.74 10.44
CA LEU A 146 14.71 -6.57 9.61
C LEU A 146 14.60 -5.28 10.40
N LYS A 147 13.64 -5.18 11.33
CA LYS A 147 13.47 -4.01 12.20
C LYS A 147 14.71 -3.66 13.01
N THR A 148 15.49 -4.65 13.42
CA THR A 148 16.73 -4.42 14.18
C THR A 148 17.90 -3.93 13.32
N LYS A 149 17.81 -4.12 11.99
CA LYS A 149 18.86 -3.79 11.03
C LYS A 149 18.57 -2.52 10.24
N CYS A 150 17.35 -2.00 10.31
CA CYS A 150 16.87 -0.85 9.56
C CYS A 150 16.41 0.27 10.47
N ASP A 151 16.39 1.48 9.97
CA ASP A 151 15.69 2.61 10.58
C ASP A 151 14.21 2.53 10.18
N VAL A 152 13.35 2.29 11.17
CA VAL A 152 11.93 2.01 10.93
C VAL A 152 11.12 3.30 10.94
N LEU A 153 10.46 3.60 9.81
CA LEU A 153 9.55 4.72 9.68
C LEU A 153 8.11 4.22 9.58
N LYS A 154 7.30 4.56 10.59
CA LYS A 154 5.89 4.20 10.64
C LYS A 154 5.06 5.24 9.91
N MET A 155 4.60 4.86 8.71
CA MET A 155 3.75 5.70 7.88
C MET A 155 2.31 5.65 8.38
N SER A 156 1.70 6.81 8.52
CA SER A 156 0.31 6.97 8.97
C SER A 156 -0.64 7.10 7.80
N LYS A 157 -1.91 6.76 8.04
CA LYS A 157 -3.01 7.04 7.10
C LYS A 157 -3.04 8.52 6.74
N VAL A 158 -3.28 8.83 5.47
CA VAL A 158 -3.39 10.22 5.02
C VAL A 158 -4.70 10.82 5.52
N ARG A 159 -4.64 12.03 6.06
CA ARG A 159 -5.82 12.72 6.60
C ARG A 159 -6.80 13.09 5.48
N SER A 160 -8.10 12.91 5.72
CA SER A 160 -9.16 13.22 4.75
C SER A 160 -9.07 14.64 4.15
N PRO A 161 -8.72 15.72 4.89
CA PRO A 161 -8.54 17.03 4.27
C PRO A 161 -7.44 17.09 3.21
N SER A 162 -6.36 16.33 3.40
CA SER A 162 -5.25 16.25 2.44
C SER A 162 -5.66 15.48 1.18
N ILE A 163 -6.40 14.39 1.34
CA ILE A 163 -6.97 13.63 0.22
C ILE A 163 -7.96 14.51 -0.54
N ASN A 164 -8.86 15.21 0.15
CA ASN A 164 -9.83 16.13 -0.47
C ASN A 164 -9.14 17.22 -1.30
N LYS A 165 -8.02 17.78 -0.79
CA LYS A 165 -7.23 18.76 -1.54
C LYS A 165 -6.69 18.16 -2.84
N LEU A 166 -6.16 16.93 -2.78
CA LEU A 166 -5.66 16.23 -3.96
C LEU A 166 -6.79 15.94 -4.97
N LEU A 167 -7.94 15.43 -4.51
CA LEU A 167 -9.09 15.15 -5.40
C LEU A 167 -9.60 16.42 -6.08
N LYS A 168 -9.65 17.55 -5.38
CA LYS A 168 -10.00 18.86 -5.97
C LYS A 168 -9.00 19.27 -7.05
N GLN A 169 -7.71 19.08 -6.82
CA GLN A 169 -6.70 19.39 -7.83
C GLN A 169 -6.84 18.52 -9.06
N ILE A 170 -7.10 17.22 -8.87
CA ILE A 170 -7.37 16.28 -9.98
C ILE A 170 -8.64 16.71 -10.73
N ALA A 171 -9.72 17.07 -10.03
CA ALA A 171 -10.96 17.52 -10.66
C ALA A 171 -10.73 18.74 -11.58
N ILE A 172 -9.95 19.72 -11.10
CA ILE A 172 -9.60 20.92 -11.88
C ILE A 172 -8.77 20.53 -13.11
N ASN A 173 -7.75 19.69 -12.94
CA ASN A 173 -6.85 19.31 -14.02
C ASN A 173 -7.52 18.46 -15.10
N GLU A 174 -8.54 17.67 -14.72
CA GLU A 174 -9.30 16.82 -15.63
C GLU A 174 -10.58 17.51 -16.17
N GLY A 175 -10.86 18.75 -15.71
CA GLY A 175 -12.07 19.48 -16.12
C GLY A 175 -13.38 18.87 -15.59
N ILE A 176 -13.30 18.08 -14.51
CA ILE A 176 -14.46 17.38 -13.93
C ILE A 176 -15.25 18.33 -13.05
N LYS A 177 -16.54 18.44 -13.32
CA LYS A 177 -17.49 19.16 -12.47
C LYS A 177 -17.86 18.26 -11.29
N ALA A 178 -17.42 18.60 -10.10
CA ALA A 178 -17.68 17.83 -8.90
C ALA A 178 -18.19 18.71 -7.76
N ASN A 179 -19.25 18.26 -7.11
CA ASN A 179 -19.75 18.89 -5.90
C ASN A 179 -18.68 18.81 -4.79
N PRO A 180 -18.30 19.94 -4.16
CA PRO A 180 -17.32 19.94 -3.08
C PRO A 180 -17.66 19.00 -1.91
N ALA A 181 -18.96 18.79 -1.63
CA ALA A 181 -19.41 17.87 -0.60
C ALA A 181 -19.16 16.41 -1.01
N ALA A 182 -19.34 16.06 -2.29
CA ALA A 182 -19.03 14.72 -2.82
C ALA A 182 -17.54 14.39 -2.67
N LEU A 183 -16.64 15.29 -3.07
CA LEU A 183 -15.19 15.07 -2.93
C LEU A 183 -14.76 14.95 -1.47
N LYS A 184 -15.38 15.74 -0.56
CA LYS A 184 -15.12 15.67 0.88
C LYS A 184 -15.57 14.33 1.46
N GLU A 185 -16.74 13.84 1.07
CA GLU A 185 -17.26 12.55 1.53
C GLU A 185 -16.45 11.38 0.96
N LEU A 186 -16.08 11.43 -0.31
CA LEU A 186 -15.18 10.44 -0.91
C LEU A 186 -13.84 10.38 -0.17
N ALA A 187 -13.23 11.53 0.13
CA ALA A 187 -11.98 11.59 0.89
C ALA A 187 -12.12 11.03 2.32
N LYS A 188 -13.29 11.16 2.95
CA LYS A 188 -13.58 10.60 4.27
C LYS A 188 -13.75 9.07 4.19
N LYS A 189 -14.53 8.58 3.22
CA LYS A 189 -14.81 7.16 3.01
C LYS A 189 -13.58 6.35 2.60
N SER A 190 -12.60 6.97 1.91
CA SER A 190 -11.34 6.32 1.57
C SER A 190 -10.48 5.93 2.78
N ASN A 191 -10.83 6.38 4.00
CA ASN A 191 -10.18 6.03 5.26
C ASN A 191 -8.64 6.13 5.24
N GLY A 192 -8.12 7.11 4.49
CA GLY A 192 -6.68 7.37 4.36
C GLY A 192 -5.98 6.60 3.24
N ASP A 193 -6.69 5.76 2.49
CA ASP A 193 -6.20 5.09 1.29
C ASP A 193 -6.35 6.00 0.07
N MET A 194 -5.23 6.61 -0.37
CA MET A 194 -5.22 7.51 -1.52
C MET A 194 -5.44 6.79 -2.84
N ARG A 195 -4.96 5.56 -2.97
CA ARG A 195 -5.14 4.76 -4.20
C ARG A 195 -6.61 4.47 -4.41
N SER A 196 -7.31 4.03 -3.35
CA SER A 196 -8.75 3.81 -3.37
C SER A 196 -9.51 5.10 -3.71
N ALA A 197 -9.18 6.22 -3.05
CA ALA A 197 -9.83 7.52 -3.32
C ALA A 197 -9.72 7.96 -4.78
N ILE A 198 -8.52 7.88 -5.36
CA ILE A 198 -8.27 8.32 -6.75
C ILE A 198 -8.96 7.38 -7.74
N ASN A 199 -8.87 6.06 -7.54
CA ASN A 199 -9.50 5.07 -8.42
C ASN A 199 -11.03 5.20 -8.41
N THR A 200 -11.62 5.34 -7.22
CA THR A 200 -13.07 5.55 -7.08
C THR A 200 -13.49 6.86 -7.74
N PHE A 201 -12.73 7.94 -7.54
CA PHE A 201 -13.01 9.20 -8.19
C PHE A 201 -12.96 9.09 -9.72
N GLN A 202 -11.93 8.44 -10.28
CA GLN A 202 -11.82 8.20 -11.73
C GLN A 202 -12.99 7.37 -12.27
N ALA A 203 -13.38 6.32 -11.56
CA ALA A 203 -14.49 5.47 -11.95
C ALA A 203 -15.81 6.24 -12.02
N LEU A 204 -16.08 7.09 -11.03
CA LEU A 204 -17.27 7.92 -10.99
C LEU A 204 -17.27 9.01 -12.05
N ALA A 205 -16.15 9.67 -12.26
CA ALA A 205 -16.00 10.72 -13.26
C ALA A 205 -16.18 10.20 -14.69
N ASN A 206 -15.88 8.92 -14.94
CA ASN A 206 -16.12 8.30 -16.23
C ASN A 206 -17.60 7.95 -16.49
N GLN A 207 -18.43 7.92 -15.44
CA GLN A 207 -19.85 7.53 -15.53
C GLN A 207 -20.79 8.73 -15.48
N ASN A 208 -20.35 9.86 -14.93
CA ASN A 208 -21.19 11.03 -14.65
C ASN A 208 -20.57 12.29 -15.25
N GLU A 209 -21.38 13.15 -15.85
CA GLU A 209 -20.95 14.48 -16.33
C GLU A 209 -20.65 15.44 -15.15
N VAL A 210 -21.40 15.27 -14.05
CA VAL A 210 -21.24 16.03 -12.81
C VAL A 210 -21.25 15.02 -11.65
N LEU A 211 -20.26 15.08 -10.78
CA LEU A 211 -20.20 14.23 -9.62
C LEU A 211 -21.00 14.84 -8.46
N GLU A 212 -22.04 14.18 -8.04
CA GLU A 212 -22.90 14.56 -6.93
C GLU A 212 -22.70 13.69 -5.68
N LEU A 213 -23.20 14.17 -4.53
CA LEU A 213 -23.06 13.44 -3.26
C LEU A 213 -23.75 12.07 -3.30
N SER A 214 -24.90 11.98 -3.96
CA SER A 214 -25.65 10.74 -4.16
C SER A 214 -24.86 9.63 -4.86
N ASP A 215 -23.92 10.00 -5.74
CA ASP A 215 -23.08 9.03 -6.45
C ASP A 215 -22.14 8.30 -5.49
N ILE A 216 -21.63 9.04 -4.47
CA ILE A 216 -20.79 8.49 -3.42
C ILE A 216 -21.58 7.58 -2.47
N GLU A 217 -22.82 7.96 -2.13
CA GLU A 217 -23.69 7.17 -1.26
C GLU A 217 -24.09 5.84 -1.91
N ASN A 218 -24.38 5.87 -3.21
CA ASN A 218 -24.74 4.68 -3.98
C ASN A 218 -23.64 3.64 -4.09
N ILE A 219 -22.36 4.06 -4.12
CA ILE A 219 -21.22 3.12 -4.13
C ILE A 219 -21.15 2.39 -2.81
N THR A 220 -21.25 3.11 -1.70
CA THR A 220 -21.14 2.52 -0.35
C THR A 220 -22.19 1.44 -0.15
N THR A 221 -23.45 1.70 -0.53
CA THR A 221 -24.52 0.72 -0.42
C THR A 221 -24.30 -0.53 -1.28
N LYS A 222 -23.59 -0.42 -2.42
CA LYS A 222 -23.26 -1.58 -3.26
C LYS A 222 -22.12 -2.40 -2.68
N ASP A 223 -21.07 -1.73 -2.19
CA ASP A 223 -19.90 -2.39 -1.59
C ASP A 223 -20.27 -3.06 -0.27
N ASP A 224 -21.06 -2.38 0.58
CA ASP A 224 -21.59 -2.92 1.84
C ASP A 224 -22.41 -4.19 1.58
N ARG A 225 -23.35 -4.15 0.61
CA ARG A 225 -24.14 -5.32 0.25
C ARG A 225 -23.29 -6.49 -0.27
N SER A 226 -22.28 -6.23 -1.11
CA SER A 226 -21.40 -7.28 -1.62
C SER A 226 -20.57 -7.92 -0.51
N THR A 227 -20.10 -7.11 0.45
CA THR A 227 -19.35 -7.58 1.61
C THR A 227 -20.23 -8.40 2.55
N ILE A 228 -21.46 -7.94 2.84
CA ILE A 228 -22.45 -8.68 3.64
C ILE A 228 -22.82 -10.02 2.96
N ILE A 229 -23.11 -10.01 1.67
CA ILE A 229 -23.46 -11.23 0.91
C ILE A 229 -22.30 -12.24 0.95
N ASN A 230 -21.07 -11.81 0.78
CA ASN A 230 -19.89 -12.68 0.88
C ASN A 230 -19.71 -13.23 2.31
N GLY A 231 -19.90 -12.39 3.33
CA GLY A 231 -19.86 -12.77 4.74
C GLY A 231 -20.94 -13.80 5.07
N VAL A 232 -22.19 -13.53 4.71
CA VAL A 232 -23.34 -14.43 4.91
C VAL A 232 -23.13 -15.74 4.16
N THR A 233 -22.66 -15.72 2.91
CA THR A 233 -22.35 -16.93 2.15
C THR A 233 -21.27 -17.78 2.82
N ALA A 234 -20.21 -17.15 3.35
CA ALA A 234 -19.17 -17.84 4.09
C ALA A 234 -19.70 -18.46 5.38
N VAL A 235 -20.59 -17.77 6.10
CA VAL A 235 -21.26 -18.29 7.31
C VAL A 235 -22.12 -19.52 6.99
N LEU A 236 -22.94 -19.45 5.94
CA LEU A 236 -23.87 -20.51 5.58
C LEU A 236 -23.20 -21.73 4.93
N LYS A 237 -22.09 -21.55 4.21
CA LYS A 237 -21.43 -22.62 3.43
C LYS A 237 -20.14 -23.17 4.05
N SER A 238 -19.52 -22.47 5.00
CA SER A 238 -18.28 -22.92 5.61
C SER A 238 -18.52 -23.90 6.75
N LYS A 239 -17.81 -25.02 6.71
CA LYS A 239 -17.74 -25.99 7.81
C LYS A 239 -16.65 -25.68 8.84
N ASN A 240 -15.85 -24.65 8.61
CA ASN A 240 -14.72 -24.28 9.47
C ASN A 240 -15.13 -23.11 10.39
N PRO A 241 -15.21 -23.31 11.73
CA PRO A 241 -15.61 -22.25 12.67
C PRO A 241 -14.73 -21.00 12.63
N ASN A 242 -13.44 -21.15 12.32
CA ASN A 242 -12.54 -20.00 12.22
C ASN A 242 -12.82 -19.15 10.99
N HIS A 243 -13.25 -19.75 9.88
CA HIS A 243 -13.68 -19.02 8.69
C HIS A 243 -15.01 -18.27 8.95
N VAL A 244 -15.94 -18.90 9.64
CA VAL A 244 -17.21 -18.26 10.03
C VAL A 244 -16.95 -17.06 10.96
N LYS A 245 -16.14 -17.26 11.99
CA LYS A 245 -15.78 -16.18 12.93
C LYS A 245 -15.08 -15.00 12.21
N LYS A 246 -14.22 -15.27 11.24
CA LYS A 246 -13.54 -14.25 10.46
C LYS A 246 -14.48 -13.53 9.48
N ALA A 247 -15.45 -14.26 8.91
CA ALA A 247 -16.46 -13.71 8.02
C ALA A 247 -17.52 -12.84 8.75
N LEU A 248 -17.73 -13.07 10.05
CA LEU A 248 -18.58 -12.25 10.92
C LEU A 248 -17.86 -11.00 11.46
N MET A 249 -16.54 -10.90 11.33
CA MET A 249 -15.75 -9.70 11.68
C MET A 249 -15.77 -8.67 10.55
N VAL A 250 -16.93 -8.44 9.94
CA VAL A 250 -17.15 -7.37 8.96
C VAL A 250 -17.35 -6.07 9.75
N GLU A 251 -16.86 -4.93 9.22
CA GLU A 251 -17.04 -3.60 9.83
C GLU A 251 -18.48 -3.05 9.68
N GLU A 252 -19.47 -3.95 9.58
CA GLU A 252 -20.86 -3.68 9.32
C GLU A 252 -21.69 -3.76 10.59
N ASP A 253 -22.90 -3.15 10.56
CA ASP A 253 -23.85 -3.28 11.67
C ASP A 253 -24.20 -4.75 11.90
N PRO A 254 -23.91 -5.32 13.09
CA PRO A 254 -24.21 -6.71 13.41
C PRO A 254 -25.68 -7.08 13.23
N THR A 255 -26.58 -6.12 13.42
CA THR A 255 -28.04 -6.32 13.25
C THR A 255 -28.37 -6.62 11.79
N LEU A 256 -27.81 -5.86 10.88
CA LEU A 256 -28.00 -6.04 9.43
C LEU A 256 -27.46 -7.40 8.96
N VAL A 257 -26.29 -7.81 9.45
CA VAL A 257 -25.69 -9.12 9.14
C VAL A 257 -26.59 -10.25 9.62
N MET A 258 -27.15 -10.12 10.83
CA MET A 258 -28.08 -11.12 11.40
C MET A 258 -29.40 -11.21 10.62
N GLU A 259 -29.94 -10.10 10.15
CA GLU A 259 -31.13 -10.08 9.30
C GLU A 259 -30.90 -10.82 7.97
N TYR A 260 -29.76 -10.56 7.30
CA TYR A 260 -29.39 -11.28 6.07
C TYR A 260 -29.18 -12.78 6.31
N ILE A 261 -28.59 -13.18 7.44
CA ILE A 261 -28.43 -14.59 7.80
C ILE A 261 -29.80 -15.22 8.02
N ALA A 262 -30.67 -14.59 8.81
CA ALA A 262 -32.02 -15.11 9.14
C ALA A 262 -32.88 -15.28 7.88
N GLU A 263 -32.79 -14.34 6.93
CA GLU A 263 -33.54 -14.40 5.67
C GLU A 263 -33.05 -15.54 4.74
N ASN A 264 -31.77 -15.87 4.76
CA ASN A 264 -31.18 -16.84 3.84
C ASN A 264 -31.07 -18.27 4.41
N ILE A 265 -31.14 -18.48 5.74
CA ILE A 265 -31.19 -19.82 6.34
C ILE A 265 -32.27 -20.70 5.74
N PRO A 266 -33.56 -20.28 5.62
CA PRO A 266 -34.61 -21.12 5.06
C PRO A 266 -34.37 -21.49 3.60
N ARG A 267 -33.67 -20.67 2.85
CA ARG A 267 -33.36 -20.90 1.42
C ARG A 267 -32.23 -21.91 1.21
N GLU A 268 -31.22 -21.90 2.07
CA GLU A 268 -30.05 -22.78 1.96
C GLU A 268 -30.26 -24.15 2.66
N TYR A 269 -31.08 -24.21 3.70
CA TYR A 269 -31.32 -25.41 4.50
C TYR A 269 -32.76 -25.95 4.36
N THR A 270 -33.31 -25.92 3.13
CA THR A 270 -34.56 -26.63 2.85
C THR A 270 -34.34 -28.12 3.04
N LYS A 271 -35.16 -28.75 3.94
CA LYS A 271 -35.18 -30.19 4.07
C LYS A 271 -35.47 -30.81 2.70
N LYS A 272 -34.53 -31.55 2.13
CA LYS A 272 -34.86 -32.54 1.12
C LYS A 272 -35.79 -33.55 1.76
N LYS A 273 -37.06 -33.64 1.29
CA LYS A 273 -37.96 -34.75 1.58
C LYS A 273 -37.39 -36.02 0.99
#